data_d22749a847453f29546c63f7a190fddd
#
_entry.id   d22749a847453f29546c63f7a190fddd
#
_cell.length_a   1.000
_cell.length_b   1.000
_cell.length_c   1.000
_cell.angle_alpha   90.00
_cell.angle_beta   90.00
_cell.angle_gamma   90.00
#
_symmetry.space_group_name_H-M   'P 1'
#
loop_
_entity.id
_entity.type
_entity.pdbx_description
1 polymer ?
#
loop_
_entity_poly.entity_id
_entity_poly.type
_entity_poly.pdbx_seq_one_letter_code
_entity_poly.pdbx_strand_id
1 'polypeptide(L)'
;MTGKEKTGGVLERRGAFLSATRQMTFESGHFTTADLAASANVPRSTAQDWINRLIKEGCIFIKEEPHGRNPAHYASRSALPQTTCKRIFTTLDGSDVEIFHECLSSGCAGFCEFHHRKACGAALSVTRDGMIFRERARIGEAGNLRLDIAAVGLASVKTDGDDIIQTISSIPGGPAYSLSAMMSHAKGVKGVQIMAANGVVTGEVRTLALKAVTIGVDDTDRKGCGGATFALSQALMKYLTDPGSVIGIRHQVAVLCQDIEEKTAGNSCSFIELAVDPSVFDSLAAKVCRFVEEESVSDNWGVAILTSITVPSDLLMLGKKIRQERVSMEEVLEIAKRTGVRVYGKKGIIGAVGAVSLKSQPQEVLLDLANPIVMGQ
;
A
#
# COMPACT_ATOMS: atom_id res chain seq x y z
N MET A 1 17.78 -22.65 -54.06
CA MET A 1 17.13 -21.52 -53.35
C MET A 1 15.89 -22.00 -52.60
N THR A 2 15.99 -22.68 -51.45
CA THR A 2 14.81 -23.17 -50.70
C THR A 2 15.06 -23.40 -49.18
N GLY A 3 16.07 -22.77 -48.62
CA GLY A 3 16.40 -23.00 -47.20
C GLY A 3 16.08 -21.87 -46.20
N LYS A 4 15.80 -20.66 -46.68
CA LYS A 4 15.66 -19.46 -45.79
C LYS A 4 14.24 -19.14 -45.34
N GLU A 5 13.21 -19.56 -46.07
CA GLU A 5 11.80 -19.24 -45.70
C GLU A 5 11.23 -20.09 -44.54
N LYS A 6 11.76 -21.29 -44.31
CA LYS A 6 11.27 -22.16 -43.21
C LYS A 6 11.79 -21.75 -41.82
N THR A 7 12.91 -21.06 -41.73
CA THR A 7 13.46 -20.65 -40.43
C THR A 7 12.79 -19.40 -39.88
N GLY A 8 12.31 -18.47 -40.70
CA GLY A 8 11.53 -17.30 -40.23
C GLY A 8 10.25 -17.69 -39.53
N GLY A 9 9.47 -18.59 -40.08
CA GLY A 9 8.21 -19.03 -39.51
C GLY A 9 8.31 -19.78 -38.16
N VAL A 10 9.43 -20.50 -37.93
CA VAL A 10 9.61 -21.21 -36.62
C VAL A 10 10.01 -20.26 -35.51
N LEU A 11 10.89 -19.28 -35.79
CA LEU A 11 11.29 -18.28 -34.82
C LEU A 11 10.12 -17.34 -34.46
N GLU A 12 9.35 -16.97 -35.45
CA GLU A 12 8.14 -16.14 -35.24
C GLU A 12 7.10 -16.86 -34.37
N ARG A 13 6.80 -18.14 -34.69
CA ARG A 13 5.92 -18.98 -33.85
C ARG A 13 6.46 -19.13 -32.43
N ARG A 14 7.76 -19.38 -32.28
CA ARG A 14 8.40 -19.45 -30.97
C ARG A 14 8.18 -18.13 -30.18
N GLY A 15 8.37 -16.98 -30.81
CA GLY A 15 8.11 -15.69 -30.22
C GLY A 15 6.66 -15.52 -29.75
N ALA A 16 5.71 -15.92 -30.58
CA ALA A 16 4.27 -15.88 -30.25
C ALA A 16 3.93 -16.76 -29.04
N PHE A 17 4.43 -18.03 -29.01
CA PHE A 17 4.21 -18.93 -27.87
C PHE A 17 4.87 -18.41 -26.58
N LEU A 18 6.07 -17.85 -26.65
CA LEU A 18 6.72 -17.24 -25.49
C LEU A 18 5.92 -16.04 -24.96
N SER A 19 5.41 -15.19 -25.85
CA SER A 19 4.60 -14.04 -25.46
C SER A 19 3.32 -14.50 -24.76
N ALA A 20 2.61 -15.46 -25.33
CA ALA A 20 1.38 -16.01 -24.75
C ALA A 20 1.62 -16.65 -23.36
N THR A 21 2.69 -17.45 -23.22
CA THR A 21 3.01 -18.09 -21.93
C THR A 21 3.40 -17.08 -20.84
N ARG A 22 4.09 -16.01 -21.21
CA ARG A 22 4.44 -14.91 -20.31
C ARG A 22 3.19 -14.17 -19.84
N GLN A 23 2.29 -13.86 -20.78
CA GLN A 23 1.05 -13.16 -20.51
C GLN A 23 0.17 -13.96 -19.53
N MET A 24 -0.09 -15.24 -19.83
CA MET A 24 -0.91 -16.11 -18.96
C MET A 24 -0.28 -16.30 -17.57
N THR A 25 1.05 -16.46 -17.51
CA THR A 25 1.75 -16.54 -16.21
C THR A 25 1.61 -15.28 -15.42
N PHE A 26 1.66 -14.13 -16.07
CA PHE A 26 1.48 -12.85 -15.41
C PHE A 26 0.06 -12.66 -14.89
N GLU A 27 -0.94 -12.99 -15.68
CA GLU A 27 -2.37 -12.78 -15.34
C GLU A 27 -2.87 -13.75 -14.26
N SER A 28 -2.50 -15.04 -14.38
CA SER A 28 -3.06 -16.13 -13.57
C SER A 28 -2.04 -16.86 -12.70
N GLY A 29 -0.76 -16.48 -12.81
CA GLY A 29 0.34 -17.15 -12.10
C GLY A 29 0.74 -18.51 -12.67
N HIS A 30 -0.02 -19.06 -13.61
CA HIS A 30 0.22 -20.33 -14.31
C HIS A 30 -0.68 -20.45 -15.55
N PHE A 31 -0.44 -21.46 -16.35
CA PHE A 31 -1.29 -21.86 -17.47
C PHE A 31 -1.23 -23.38 -17.67
N THR A 32 -2.24 -23.93 -18.34
CA THR A 32 -2.31 -25.34 -18.75
C THR A 32 -2.06 -25.49 -20.27
N THR A 33 -1.90 -26.71 -20.74
CA THR A 33 -1.82 -26.98 -22.18
C THR A 33 -3.11 -26.54 -22.89
N ALA A 34 -4.26 -26.63 -22.22
CA ALA A 34 -5.54 -26.20 -22.81
C ALA A 34 -5.60 -24.67 -22.98
N ASP A 35 -5.13 -23.91 -22.00
CA ASP A 35 -5.10 -22.46 -22.05
C ASP A 35 -4.18 -21.98 -23.18
N LEU A 36 -2.99 -22.58 -23.31
CA LEU A 36 -2.06 -22.23 -24.39
C LEU A 36 -2.62 -22.61 -25.78
N ALA A 37 -3.28 -23.75 -25.89
CA ALA A 37 -3.91 -24.19 -27.13
C ALA A 37 -5.03 -23.21 -27.56
N ALA A 38 -5.87 -22.79 -26.62
CA ALA A 38 -6.93 -21.81 -26.86
C ALA A 38 -6.36 -20.43 -27.25
N SER A 39 -5.40 -19.93 -26.47
CA SER A 39 -4.77 -18.62 -26.71
C SER A 39 -4.05 -18.54 -28.06
N ALA A 40 -3.36 -19.60 -28.45
CA ALA A 40 -2.62 -19.66 -29.72
C ALA A 40 -3.45 -20.15 -30.91
N ASN A 41 -4.70 -20.53 -30.70
CA ASN A 41 -5.59 -21.13 -31.68
C ASN A 41 -4.93 -22.32 -32.42
N VAL A 42 -4.40 -23.29 -31.66
CA VAL A 42 -3.76 -24.49 -32.16
C VAL A 42 -4.28 -25.75 -31.49
N PRO A 43 -4.09 -26.94 -32.10
CA PRO A 43 -4.41 -28.22 -31.43
C PRO A 43 -3.63 -28.39 -30.12
N ARG A 44 -4.22 -29.09 -29.14
CA ARG A 44 -3.57 -29.38 -27.84
C ARG A 44 -2.22 -30.09 -27.99
N SER A 45 -2.09 -31.01 -28.96
CA SER A 45 -0.82 -31.67 -29.25
C SER A 45 0.27 -30.68 -29.65
N THR A 46 -0.06 -29.73 -30.50
CA THR A 46 0.87 -28.67 -30.92
C THR A 46 1.27 -27.77 -29.73
N ALA A 47 0.33 -27.39 -28.89
CA ALA A 47 0.62 -26.63 -27.68
C ALA A 47 1.53 -27.42 -26.72
N GLN A 48 1.29 -28.72 -26.54
CA GLN A 48 2.14 -29.60 -25.71
C GLN A 48 3.55 -29.73 -26.26
N ASP A 49 3.71 -29.85 -27.58
CA ASP A 49 5.03 -29.89 -28.22
C ASP A 49 5.82 -28.60 -27.98
N TRP A 50 5.15 -27.46 -28.08
CA TRP A 50 5.77 -26.17 -27.76
C TRP A 50 6.11 -26.04 -26.27
N ILE A 51 5.25 -26.47 -25.37
CA ILE A 51 5.53 -26.53 -23.93
C ILE A 51 6.80 -27.35 -23.67
N ASN A 52 6.88 -28.56 -24.21
CA ASN A 52 8.02 -29.45 -24.04
C ASN A 52 9.32 -28.82 -24.58
N ARG A 53 9.24 -28.14 -25.71
CA ARG A 53 10.35 -27.41 -26.29
C ARG A 53 10.80 -26.24 -25.42
N LEU A 54 9.86 -25.41 -24.94
CA LEU A 54 10.16 -24.26 -24.12
C LEU A 54 10.66 -24.64 -22.71
N ILE A 55 10.27 -25.84 -22.20
CA ILE A 55 10.87 -26.43 -21.00
C ILE A 55 12.33 -26.78 -21.23
N LYS A 56 12.65 -27.46 -22.35
CA LYS A 56 14.04 -27.79 -22.71
C LYS A 56 14.90 -26.56 -22.89
N GLU A 57 14.33 -25.49 -23.41
CA GLU A 57 15.00 -24.19 -23.57
C GLU A 57 15.12 -23.41 -22.25
N GLY A 58 14.55 -23.89 -21.15
CA GLY A 58 14.54 -23.23 -19.85
C GLY A 58 13.67 -21.97 -19.78
N CYS A 59 12.79 -21.75 -20.76
CA CYS A 59 11.91 -20.58 -20.82
C CYS A 59 10.69 -20.69 -19.90
N ILE A 60 10.18 -21.91 -19.71
CA ILE A 60 9.06 -22.23 -18.82
C ILE A 60 9.44 -23.42 -17.92
N PHE A 61 8.67 -23.64 -16.87
CA PHE A 61 8.86 -24.75 -15.95
C PHE A 61 7.51 -25.32 -15.52
N ILE A 62 7.50 -26.55 -15.02
CA ILE A 62 6.33 -27.16 -14.41
C ILE A 62 6.19 -26.56 -13.01
N LYS A 63 5.11 -25.84 -12.76
CA LYS A 63 4.79 -25.24 -11.47
C LYS A 63 4.13 -26.24 -10.54
N GLU A 64 3.22 -27.07 -11.13
CA GLU A 64 2.51 -28.13 -10.45
C GLU A 64 2.41 -29.33 -11.38
N GLU A 65 2.80 -30.51 -10.88
CA GLU A 65 2.68 -31.77 -11.61
C GLU A 65 1.21 -32.18 -11.75
N PRO A 66 0.86 -32.90 -12.82
CA PRO A 66 -0.50 -33.39 -13.00
C PRO A 66 -0.88 -34.36 -11.86
N HIS A 67 -2.06 -34.19 -11.29
CA HIS A 67 -2.54 -35.07 -10.22
C HIS A 67 -4.01 -35.48 -10.45
N GLY A 68 -4.26 -36.77 -10.66
CA GLY A 68 -5.58 -37.29 -10.94
C GLY A 68 -6.20 -36.68 -12.22
N ARG A 69 -7.29 -35.93 -12.07
CA ARG A 69 -7.95 -35.21 -13.18
C ARG A 69 -7.41 -33.80 -13.39
N ASN A 70 -6.57 -33.32 -12.50
CA ASN A 70 -6.00 -31.97 -12.61
C ASN A 70 -4.83 -31.99 -13.61
N PRO A 71 -4.82 -31.13 -14.63
CA PRO A 71 -3.74 -31.04 -15.58
C PRO A 71 -2.49 -30.45 -14.94
N ALA A 72 -1.33 -30.66 -15.58
CA ALA A 72 -0.11 -29.95 -15.20
C ALA A 72 -0.27 -28.44 -15.35
N HIS A 73 0.24 -27.68 -14.39
CA HIS A 73 0.35 -26.24 -14.45
C HIS A 73 1.78 -25.83 -14.78
N TYR A 74 1.92 -24.92 -15.73
CA TYR A 74 3.19 -24.40 -16.22
C TYR A 74 3.31 -22.91 -15.90
N ALA A 75 4.54 -22.41 -15.78
CA ALA A 75 4.78 -20.99 -15.63
C ALA A 75 6.03 -20.54 -16.44
N SER A 76 6.02 -19.33 -16.95
CA SER A 76 7.16 -18.73 -17.60
C SER A 76 8.18 -18.20 -16.58
N ARG A 77 9.48 -18.40 -16.82
CA ARG A 77 10.55 -17.85 -15.97
C ARG A 77 10.73 -16.34 -16.13
N SER A 78 10.28 -15.79 -17.23
CA SER A 78 10.48 -14.39 -17.59
C SER A 78 9.17 -13.66 -17.93
N ALA A 79 8.12 -13.92 -17.17
CA ALA A 79 6.89 -13.14 -17.30
C ALA A 79 7.19 -11.68 -16.92
N LEU A 80 6.93 -10.78 -17.87
CA LEU A 80 7.03 -9.33 -17.60
C LEU A 80 5.69 -8.86 -17.01
N PRO A 81 5.73 -8.08 -15.94
CA PRO A 81 4.51 -7.52 -15.38
C PRO A 81 3.89 -6.51 -16.35
N GLN A 82 2.57 -6.51 -16.45
CA GLN A 82 1.82 -5.50 -17.21
C GLN A 82 1.86 -4.13 -16.52
N THR A 83 2.12 -4.13 -15.22
CA THR A 83 2.26 -2.94 -14.41
C THR A 83 3.35 -3.12 -13.37
N THR A 84 4.03 -2.04 -13.01
CA THR A 84 4.92 -1.98 -11.85
C THR A 84 4.21 -1.46 -10.61
N CYS A 85 2.98 -0.93 -10.76
CA CYS A 85 2.10 -0.58 -9.66
C CYS A 85 1.18 -1.77 -9.37
N LYS A 86 1.40 -2.45 -8.26
CA LYS A 86 0.58 -3.58 -7.81
C LYS A 86 -0.81 -3.12 -7.39
N ARG A 87 -0.88 -1.98 -6.70
CA ARG A 87 -2.12 -1.36 -6.21
C ARG A 87 -1.97 0.15 -6.15
N ILE A 88 -3.03 0.87 -6.52
CA ILE A 88 -3.15 2.32 -6.35
C ILE A 88 -4.46 2.58 -5.62
N PHE A 89 -4.40 3.37 -4.56
CA PHE A 89 -5.57 3.76 -3.79
C PHE A 89 -5.38 5.13 -3.16
N THR A 90 -6.47 5.76 -2.78
CA THR A 90 -6.46 7.12 -2.21
C THR A 90 -7.29 7.19 -0.95
N THR A 91 -6.87 8.02 0.00
CA THR A 91 -7.68 8.39 1.16
C THR A 91 -8.03 9.87 1.09
N LEU A 92 -9.21 10.21 1.59
CA LEU A 92 -9.76 11.58 1.59
C LEU A 92 -10.16 11.97 3.01
N ASP A 93 -9.76 13.21 3.40
CA ASP A 93 -10.17 13.87 4.64
C ASP A 93 -10.39 15.35 4.39
N GLY A 94 -11.63 15.77 4.25
CA GLY A 94 -11.98 17.13 3.82
C GLY A 94 -11.42 17.43 2.42
N SER A 95 -10.47 18.35 2.32
CA SER A 95 -9.75 18.66 1.09
C SER A 95 -8.39 17.94 0.98
N ASP A 96 -7.90 17.34 2.04
CA ASP A 96 -6.61 16.63 2.04
C ASP A 96 -6.76 15.24 1.44
N VAL A 97 -5.85 14.87 0.57
CA VAL A 97 -5.80 13.57 -0.11
C VAL A 97 -4.44 12.94 0.10
N GLU A 98 -4.40 11.65 0.43
CA GLU A 98 -3.21 10.84 0.30
C GLU A 98 -3.37 9.84 -0.82
N ILE A 99 -2.37 9.77 -1.69
CA ILE A 99 -2.28 8.88 -2.83
C ILE A 99 -1.20 7.86 -2.53
N PHE A 100 -1.56 6.58 -2.66
CA PHE A 100 -0.66 5.47 -2.38
C PHE A 100 -0.45 4.63 -3.63
N HIS A 101 0.81 4.38 -3.97
CA HIS A 101 1.21 3.43 -5.00
C HIS A 101 2.01 2.31 -4.34
N GLU A 102 1.44 1.13 -4.24
CA GLU A 102 2.17 -0.07 -3.85
C GLU A 102 2.86 -0.65 -5.08
N CYS A 103 4.18 -0.57 -5.09
CA CYS A 103 5.02 -1.01 -6.21
C CYS A 103 5.41 -2.49 -6.08
N LEU A 104 5.76 -3.13 -7.19
CA LEU A 104 6.31 -4.50 -7.21
C LEU A 104 7.74 -4.57 -6.68
N SER A 105 8.46 -3.45 -6.64
CA SER A 105 9.83 -3.38 -6.13
C SER A 105 10.13 -2.05 -5.45
N SER A 106 11.06 -2.08 -4.51
CA SER A 106 11.57 -0.88 -3.85
C SER A 106 12.28 0.07 -4.82
N GLY A 107 12.91 -0.46 -5.88
CA GLY A 107 13.54 0.33 -6.94
C GLY A 107 12.52 1.17 -7.71
N CYS A 108 11.37 0.58 -8.07
CA CYS A 108 10.29 1.32 -8.71
C CYS A 108 9.72 2.40 -7.78
N ALA A 109 9.45 2.06 -6.51
CA ALA A 109 8.97 3.03 -5.53
C ALA A 109 9.95 4.19 -5.30
N GLY A 110 11.26 3.89 -5.22
CA GLY A 110 12.31 4.91 -5.09
C GLY A 110 12.42 5.81 -6.32
N PHE A 111 12.25 5.25 -7.53
CA PHE A 111 12.20 6.03 -8.77
C PHE A 111 11.03 7.03 -8.75
N CYS A 112 9.82 6.57 -8.41
CA CYS A 112 8.65 7.44 -8.31
C CYS A 112 8.85 8.52 -7.25
N GLU A 113 9.29 8.16 -6.04
CA GLU A 113 9.57 9.10 -4.96
C GLU A 113 10.52 10.22 -5.41
N PHE A 114 11.65 9.85 -6.04
CA PHE A 114 12.64 10.80 -6.52
C PHE A 114 12.06 11.79 -7.54
N HIS A 115 11.36 11.27 -8.56
CA HIS A 115 10.85 12.10 -9.64
C HIS A 115 9.66 12.97 -9.22
N HIS A 116 8.70 12.42 -8.48
CA HIS A 116 7.55 13.19 -7.99
C HIS A 116 7.97 14.30 -7.03
N ARG A 117 8.94 14.03 -6.14
CA ARG A 117 9.51 15.07 -5.27
C ARG A 117 10.20 16.17 -6.07
N LYS A 118 10.95 15.80 -7.12
CA LYS A 118 11.72 16.74 -7.95
C LYS A 118 10.84 17.50 -8.93
N ALA A 119 9.71 16.93 -9.32
CA ALA A 119 8.78 17.58 -10.25
C ALA A 119 8.08 18.81 -9.66
N CYS A 120 8.01 18.94 -8.35
CA CYS A 120 7.35 20.03 -7.62
C CYS A 120 5.83 20.08 -7.82
N GLY A 121 5.15 19.67 -8.69
CA GLY A 121 3.71 19.62 -9.02
C GLY A 121 2.72 20.00 -7.91
N ALA A 122 1.60 19.30 -7.86
CA ALA A 122 0.55 19.46 -6.85
C ALA A 122 0.82 18.71 -5.53
N ALA A 123 1.91 17.92 -5.45
CA ALA A 123 2.24 17.16 -4.26
C ALA A 123 2.80 18.08 -3.15
N LEU A 124 2.13 18.14 -2.00
CA LEU A 124 2.58 18.87 -0.81
C LEU A 124 3.72 18.16 -0.11
N SER A 125 3.67 16.83 -0.09
CA SER A 125 4.76 15.98 0.41
C SER A 125 4.81 14.66 -0.36
N VAL A 126 6.02 14.10 -0.43
CA VAL A 126 6.29 12.83 -1.10
C VAL A 126 7.17 12.01 -0.18
N THR A 127 6.71 10.82 0.17
CA THR A 127 7.41 9.90 1.08
C THR A 127 7.35 8.46 0.56
N ARG A 128 8.16 7.59 1.15
CA ARG A 128 8.18 6.17 0.82
C ARG A 128 8.40 5.33 2.07
N ASP A 129 7.64 4.26 2.18
CA ASP A 129 7.83 3.21 3.18
C ASP A 129 7.95 1.85 2.45
N GLY A 130 9.17 1.37 2.34
CA GLY A 130 9.48 0.15 1.59
C GLY A 130 9.08 0.24 0.12
N MET A 131 8.04 -0.50 -0.26
CA MET A 131 7.46 -0.53 -1.61
C MET A 131 6.25 0.38 -1.77
N ILE A 132 5.80 1.05 -0.72
CA ILE A 132 4.68 2.00 -0.78
C ILE A 132 5.24 3.41 -0.98
N PHE A 133 4.96 3.97 -2.13
CA PHE A 133 5.14 5.38 -2.44
C PHE A 133 3.87 6.13 -2.04
N ARG A 134 4.01 7.27 -1.35
CA ARG A 134 2.92 8.04 -0.77
C ARG A 134 3.08 9.51 -1.11
N GLU A 135 2.04 10.13 -1.67
CA GLU A 135 1.94 11.56 -1.91
C GLU A 135 0.79 12.14 -1.12
N ARG A 136 0.98 13.34 -0.62
CA ARG A 136 -0.09 14.15 -0.04
C ARG A 136 -0.35 15.35 -0.95
N ALA A 137 -1.62 15.62 -1.20
CA ALA A 137 -2.07 16.74 -2.03
C ALA A 137 -3.39 17.30 -1.48
N ARG A 138 -3.90 18.37 -2.10
CA ARG A 138 -5.23 18.91 -1.81
C ARG A 138 -6.11 18.92 -3.05
N ILE A 139 -7.40 18.69 -2.83
CA ILE A 139 -8.41 18.78 -3.88
C ILE A 139 -8.45 20.20 -4.45
N GLY A 140 -8.44 20.29 -5.77
CA GLY A 140 -8.50 21.55 -6.51
C GLY A 140 -7.17 22.26 -6.69
N GLU A 141 -6.10 21.82 -6.03
CA GLU A 141 -4.76 22.36 -6.28
C GLU A 141 -4.17 21.74 -7.55
N ALA A 142 -3.51 22.57 -8.34
CA ALA A 142 -2.74 22.18 -9.51
C ALA A 142 -1.34 22.80 -9.43
N GLY A 143 -0.33 22.04 -9.82
CA GLY A 143 1.05 22.48 -9.77
C GLY A 143 1.71 22.49 -11.14
N ASN A 144 2.61 23.44 -11.35
CA ASN A 144 3.46 23.48 -12.53
C ASN A 144 4.58 22.44 -12.41
N LEU A 145 4.51 21.41 -13.23
CA LEU A 145 5.50 20.35 -13.20
C LEU A 145 6.82 20.76 -13.87
N ARG A 146 7.92 20.46 -13.19
CA ARG A 146 9.30 20.62 -13.69
C ARG A 146 9.73 19.36 -14.45
N LEU A 147 9.08 19.09 -15.59
CA LEU A 147 9.44 17.92 -16.45
C LEU A 147 10.76 18.13 -17.21
N ASP A 148 11.39 19.27 -17.09
CA ASP A 148 12.77 19.53 -17.52
C ASP A 148 13.82 18.83 -16.62
N ILE A 149 13.49 18.54 -15.38
CA ILE A 149 14.38 17.91 -14.38
C ILE A 149 13.82 16.63 -13.75
N ALA A 150 12.57 16.31 -14.04
CA ALA A 150 11.89 15.12 -13.53
C ALA A 150 11.16 14.40 -14.67
N ALA A 151 11.10 13.07 -14.61
CA ALA A 151 10.45 12.28 -15.65
C ALA A 151 8.93 12.16 -15.48
N VAL A 152 8.42 12.35 -14.27
CA VAL A 152 7.00 12.19 -13.91
C VAL A 152 6.67 12.99 -12.66
N GLY A 153 5.42 13.45 -12.54
CA GLY A 153 4.92 14.13 -11.36
C GLY A 153 3.40 14.23 -11.33
N LEU A 154 2.86 14.58 -10.16
CA LEU A 154 1.44 14.83 -9.92
C LEU A 154 1.09 16.26 -10.35
N ALA A 155 0.27 16.40 -11.37
CA ALA A 155 -0.15 17.71 -11.90
C ALA A 155 -1.32 18.31 -11.12
N SER A 156 -2.32 17.50 -10.77
CA SER A 156 -3.51 17.94 -10.02
C SER A 156 -4.25 16.77 -9.39
N VAL A 157 -5.14 17.11 -8.44
CA VAL A 157 -6.07 16.17 -7.83
C VAL A 157 -7.46 16.80 -7.80
N LYS A 158 -8.48 16.05 -8.21
CA LYS A 158 -9.89 16.47 -8.18
C LYS A 158 -10.77 15.34 -7.69
N THR A 159 -11.99 15.67 -7.23
CA THR A 159 -13.06 14.70 -6.93
C THR A 159 -14.06 14.61 -8.07
N ASP A 160 -14.67 13.43 -8.22
CA ASP A 160 -15.82 13.21 -9.09
C ASP A 160 -16.74 12.17 -8.44
N GLY A 161 -17.77 12.65 -7.75
CA GLY A 161 -18.61 11.83 -6.88
C GLY A 161 -17.79 11.24 -5.71
N ASP A 162 -17.83 9.92 -5.59
CA ASP A 162 -17.08 9.17 -4.56
C ASP A 162 -15.63 8.84 -5.00
N ASP A 163 -15.19 9.34 -6.14
CA ASP A 163 -13.88 9.03 -6.68
C ASP A 163 -12.91 10.21 -6.57
N ILE A 164 -11.64 9.85 -6.45
CA ILE A 164 -10.50 10.75 -6.62
C ILE A 164 -9.90 10.52 -8.00
N ILE A 165 -9.65 11.62 -8.71
CA ILE A 165 -8.94 11.63 -9.98
C ILE A 165 -7.59 12.32 -9.75
N GLN A 166 -6.51 11.57 -9.86
CA GLN A 166 -5.15 12.08 -9.87
C GLN A 166 -4.67 12.26 -11.30
N THR A 167 -4.19 13.44 -11.66
CA THR A 167 -3.61 13.74 -12.96
C THR A 167 -2.09 13.62 -12.87
N ILE A 168 -1.53 12.65 -13.57
CA ILE A 168 -0.09 12.41 -13.59
C ILE A 168 0.43 12.72 -14.98
N SER A 169 1.49 13.53 -15.07
CA SER A 169 2.15 13.83 -16.34
C SER A 169 3.58 13.33 -16.36
N SER A 170 4.01 12.81 -17.51
CA SER A 170 5.34 12.24 -17.73
C SER A 170 5.87 12.57 -19.11
N ILE A 171 7.21 12.55 -19.24
CA ILE A 171 7.88 12.67 -20.55
C ILE A 171 7.99 11.28 -21.20
N PRO A 172 7.74 11.15 -22.51
CA PRO A 172 7.91 9.90 -23.25
C PRO A 172 9.39 9.49 -23.37
N GLY A 173 9.61 8.19 -23.51
CA GLY A 173 10.93 7.63 -23.83
C GLY A 173 11.76 7.13 -22.66
N GLY A 174 11.32 7.36 -21.41
CA GLY A 174 11.90 6.76 -20.20
C GLY A 174 11.00 5.68 -19.59
N PRO A 175 11.42 5.02 -18.51
CA PRO A 175 10.55 4.09 -17.77
C PRO A 175 9.23 4.70 -17.33
N ALA A 176 9.20 6.01 -17.14
CA ALA A 176 8.03 6.77 -16.70
C ALA A 176 6.96 6.99 -17.79
N TYR A 177 7.29 6.90 -19.07
CA TYR A 177 6.35 7.24 -20.13
C TYR A 177 5.13 6.31 -20.22
N SER A 178 5.29 5.07 -19.79
CA SER A 178 4.21 4.06 -19.78
C SER A 178 3.48 3.95 -18.44
N LEU A 179 3.89 4.70 -17.41
CA LEU A 179 3.36 4.53 -16.05
C LEU A 179 1.86 4.75 -15.99
N SER A 180 1.34 5.83 -16.60
CA SER A 180 -0.11 6.09 -16.59
C SER A 180 -0.91 4.99 -17.29
N ALA A 181 -0.44 4.48 -18.44
CA ALA A 181 -1.07 3.35 -19.13
C ALA A 181 -1.01 2.07 -18.29
N MET A 182 0.15 1.77 -17.70
CA MET A 182 0.34 0.59 -16.85
C MET A 182 -0.49 0.66 -15.57
N MET A 183 -0.79 1.85 -15.05
CA MET A 183 -1.60 2.03 -13.83
C MET A 183 -3.01 1.48 -13.98
N SER A 184 -3.56 1.38 -15.21
CA SER A 184 -4.87 0.79 -15.46
C SER A 184 -4.99 -0.68 -15.00
N HIS A 185 -3.87 -1.38 -14.89
CA HIS A 185 -3.81 -2.77 -14.42
C HIS A 185 -3.57 -2.90 -12.89
N ALA A 186 -3.36 -1.78 -12.20
CA ALA A 186 -3.16 -1.80 -10.74
C ALA A 186 -4.49 -2.02 -10.00
N LYS A 187 -4.47 -2.83 -8.94
CA LYS A 187 -5.65 -3.01 -8.09
C LYS A 187 -6.08 -1.67 -7.48
N GLY A 188 -7.38 -1.42 -7.40
CA GLY A 188 -7.95 -0.18 -6.85
C GLY A 188 -8.15 0.93 -7.89
N VAL A 189 -7.59 0.80 -9.09
CA VAL A 189 -7.84 1.72 -10.20
C VAL A 189 -9.14 1.35 -10.89
N LYS A 190 -10.08 2.30 -10.98
CA LYS A 190 -11.37 2.15 -11.66
C LYS A 190 -11.28 2.47 -13.16
N GLY A 191 -10.29 3.26 -13.56
CA GLY A 191 -10.06 3.64 -14.95
C GLY A 191 -8.91 4.61 -15.09
N VAL A 192 -8.36 4.69 -16.29
CA VAL A 192 -7.33 5.64 -16.68
C VAL A 192 -7.69 6.26 -18.03
N GLN A 193 -7.67 7.59 -18.10
CA GLN A 193 -7.77 8.32 -19.36
C GLN A 193 -6.39 8.88 -19.70
N ILE A 194 -5.92 8.65 -20.92
CA ILE A 194 -4.57 9.04 -21.34
C ILE A 194 -4.66 10.03 -22.50
N MET A 195 -3.90 11.10 -22.41
CA MET A 195 -3.72 12.11 -23.43
C MET A 195 -2.22 12.30 -23.68
N ALA A 196 -1.85 12.47 -24.93
CA ALA A 196 -0.47 12.78 -25.32
C ALA A 196 -0.47 14.07 -26.15
N ALA A 197 0.26 15.07 -25.70
CA ALA A 197 0.40 16.34 -26.38
C ALA A 197 1.77 16.98 -26.10
N ASN A 198 2.37 17.61 -27.11
CA ASN A 198 3.61 18.39 -26.98
C ASN A 198 4.77 17.62 -26.29
N GLY A 199 4.90 16.32 -26.55
CA GLY A 199 5.95 15.52 -25.93
C GLY A 199 5.71 15.17 -24.45
N VAL A 200 4.50 15.35 -23.94
CA VAL A 200 4.09 14.96 -22.58
C VAL A 200 2.93 13.97 -22.67
N VAL A 201 2.99 12.93 -21.87
CA VAL A 201 1.87 11.99 -21.65
C VAL A 201 1.24 12.30 -20.32
N THR A 202 -0.06 12.55 -20.32
CA THR A 202 -0.86 12.84 -19.13
C THR A 202 -1.89 11.73 -18.95
N GLY A 203 -1.97 11.16 -17.75
CA GLY A 203 -2.96 10.16 -17.35
C GLY A 203 -3.83 10.67 -16.21
N GLU A 204 -5.15 10.64 -16.37
CA GLU A 204 -6.10 10.80 -15.29
C GLU A 204 -6.43 9.41 -14.73
N VAL A 205 -5.95 9.13 -13.51
CA VAL A 205 -6.14 7.85 -12.82
C VAL A 205 -7.24 8.00 -11.78
N ARG A 206 -8.28 7.18 -11.91
CA ARG A 206 -9.48 7.20 -11.06
C ARG A 206 -9.42 6.09 -10.02
N THR A 207 -9.61 6.45 -8.74
CA THR A 207 -9.69 5.53 -7.59
C THR A 207 -10.83 5.92 -6.66
N LEU A 208 -11.34 4.99 -5.85
CA LEU A 208 -12.34 5.29 -4.81
C LEU A 208 -11.71 6.16 -3.70
N ALA A 209 -12.46 7.15 -3.21
CA ALA A 209 -12.09 7.92 -2.02
C ALA A 209 -12.31 7.08 -0.75
N LEU A 210 -11.25 6.48 -0.22
CA LEU A 210 -11.28 5.73 1.03
C LEU A 210 -11.12 6.66 2.24
N LYS A 211 -11.53 6.21 3.42
CA LYS A 211 -11.26 6.91 4.68
C LYS A 211 -9.88 6.54 5.22
N ALA A 212 -9.10 7.54 5.62
CA ALA A 212 -7.87 7.33 6.38
C ALA A 212 -8.23 6.94 7.82
N VAL A 213 -7.71 5.81 8.30
CA VAL A 213 -7.93 5.35 9.67
C VAL A 213 -6.61 4.94 10.29
N THR A 214 -6.29 5.50 11.45
CA THR A 214 -5.17 5.06 12.27
C THR A 214 -5.70 4.51 13.58
N ILE A 215 -5.29 3.29 13.94
CA ILE A 215 -5.70 2.62 15.16
C ILE A 215 -4.48 2.45 16.04
N GLY A 216 -4.45 3.10 17.19
CA GLY A 216 -3.48 2.90 18.25
C GLY A 216 -3.95 1.84 19.22
N VAL A 217 -3.02 1.01 19.70
CA VAL A 217 -3.26 -0.04 20.68
C VAL A 217 -2.16 0.00 21.73
N ASP A 218 -2.54 -0.18 22.99
CA ASP A 218 -1.57 -0.28 24.08
C ASP A 218 -2.08 -1.13 25.24
N ASP A 219 -1.17 -1.54 26.13
CA ASP A 219 -1.40 -2.29 27.37
C ASP A 219 -2.22 -3.58 27.16
N THR A 220 -1.82 -4.37 26.15
CA THR A 220 -2.44 -5.68 25.85
C THR A 220 -1.68 -6.87 26.40
N ASP A 221 -0.48 -6.67 26.95
CA ASP A 221 0.37 -7.66 27.59
C ASP A 221 0.36 -7.50 29.12
N ARG A 222 0.80 -8.54 29.84
CA ARG A 222 0.88 -8.53 31.29
C ARG A 222 2.21 -9.12 31.74
N LYS A 223 2.86 -8.46 32.70
CA LYS A 223 4.13 -8.92 33.28
C LYS A 223 3.99 -10.34 33.84
N GLY A 224 4.82 -11.24 33.37
CA GLY A 224 4.84 -12.65 33.78
C GLY A 224 3.78 -13.54 33.11
N CYS A 225 2.87 -13.00 32.31
CA CYS A 225 1.82 -13.77 31.62
C CYS A 225 2.02 -13.83 30.10
N GLY A 226 2.98 -13.09 29.58
CA GLY A 226 3.21 -13.00 28.13
C GLY A 226 2.35 -11.95 27.44
N GLY A 227 2.15 -12.12 26.13
CA GLY A 227 1.54 -11.12 25.26
C GLY A 227 2.59 -10.19 24.65
N ALA A 228 2.18 -9.44 23.64
CA ALA A 228 2.99 -8.36 23.06
C ALA A 228 2.07 -7.46 22.23
N THR A 229 1.96 -6.20 22.62
CA THR A 229 1.08 -5.22 21.95
C THR A 229 1.38 -5.10 20.45
N PHE A 230 2.65 -5.12 20.03
CA PHE A 230 3.01 -5.05 18.61
C PHE A 230 2.53 -6.27 17.81
N ALA A 231 2.60 -7.48 18.41
CA ALA A 231 2.15 -8.70 17.74
C ALA A 231 0.63 -8.74 17.60
N LEU A 232 -0.09 -8.32 18.66
CA LEU A 232 -1.54 -8.19 18.63
C LEU A 232 -1.99 -7.17 17.57
N SER A 233 -1.33 -6.01 17.50
CA SER A 233 -1.63 -4.97 16.50
C SER A 233 -1.39 -5.45 15.07
N GLN A 234 -0.33 -6.25 14.83
CA GLN A 234 -0.08 -6.86 13.53
C GLN A 234 -1.17 -7.90 13.19
N ALA A 235 -1.59 -8.71 14.16
CA ALA A 235 -2.68 -9.66 13.98
C ALA A 235 -4.01 -8.93 13.71
N LEU A 236 -4.29 -7.84 14.43
CA LEU A 236 -5.45 -6.98 14.20
C LEU A 236 -5.45 -6.42 12.77
N MET A 237 -4.32 -5.92 12.29
CA MET A 237 -4.23 -5.43 10.91
C MET A 237 -4.58 -6.52 9.89
N LYS A 238 -4.07 -7.75 10.07
CA LYS A 238 -4.40 -8.89 9.22
C LYS A 238 -5.88 -9.26 9.31
N TYR A 239 -6.45 -9.28 10.51
CA TYR A 239 -7.85 -9.57 10.74
C TYR A 239 -8.79 -8.57 10.06
N LEU A 240 -8.45 -7.27 10.11
CA LEU A 240 -9.26 -6.22 9.52
C LEU A 240 -9.08 -6.10 8.00
N THR A 241 -7.92 -6.51 7.46
CA THR A 241 -7.62 -6.35 6.02
C THR A 241 -8.50 -7.29 5.20
N ASP A 242 -9.33 -6.69 4.37
CA ASP A 242 -10.15 -7.35 3.35
C ASP A 242 -9.84 -6.72 1.99
N PRO A 243 -9.42 -7.49 0.97
CA PRO A 243 -9.04 -6.95 -0.34
C PRO A 243 -10.09 -6.08 -1.03
N GLY A 244 -11.37 -6.22 -0.64
CA GLY A 244 -12.48 -5.47 -1.20
C GLY A 244 -12.80 -4.17 -0.48
N SER A 245 -12.51 -4.07 0.83
CA SER A 245 -13.05 -2.99 1.66
C SER A 245 -12.07 -2.34 2.64
N VAL A 246 -11.01 -3.04 3.06
CA VAL A 246 -10.02 -2.52 4.02
C VAL A 246 -8.61 -2.84 3.55
N ILE A 247 -7.80 -1.82 3.35
CA ILE A 247 -6.41 -1.93 2.93
C ILE A 247 -5.51 -1.63 4.11
N GLY A 248 -4.68 -2.60 4.54
CA GLY A 248 -3.60 -2.37 5.48
C GLY A 248 -2.47 -1.59 4.80
N ILE A 249 -2.05 -0.47 5.39
CA ILE A 249 -0.97 0.38 4.86
C ILE A 249 0.34 0.06 5.54
N ARG A 250 0.39 0.23 6.86
CA ARG A 250 1.58 -0.08 7.66
C ARG A 250 1.24 -0.36 9.12
N HIS A 251 2.17 -0.99 9.81
CA HIS A 251 2.19 -1.22 11.25
C HIS A 251 3.49 -0.62 11.81
N GLN A 252 3.38 0.11 12.91
CA GLN A 252 4.52 0.76 13.57
C GLN A 252 4.45 0.60 15.09
N VAL A 253 5.62 0.70 15.72
CA VAL A 253 5.79 0.71 17.18
C VAL A 253 6.42 2.03 17.58
N ALA A 254 5.94 2.63 18.66
CA ALA A 254 6.52 3.84 19.21
C ALA A 254 6.91 3.62 20.69
N VAL A 255 8.12 4.03 21.02
CA VAL A 255 8.62 4.00 22.41
C VAL A 255 8.08 5.22 23.14
N LEU A 256 7.53 4.99 24.33
CA LEU A 256 6.98 6.00 25.23
C LEU A 256 7.89 6.23 26.44
N CYS A 257 7.51 7.13 27.34
CA CYS A 257 8.26 7.43 28.55
C CYS A 257 8.62 6.15 29.30
N GLN A 258 9.93 5.96 29.56
CA GLN A 258 10.43 4.76 30.24
C GLN A 258 10.39 4.87 31.78
N ASP A 259 10.12 6.05 32.31
CA ASP A 259 10.03 6.27 33.76
C ASP A 259 8.59 6.05 34.27
N ILE A 260 8.09 4.81 34.07
CA ILE A 260 6.76 4.37 34.49
C ILE A 260 6.90 3.01 35.19
N GLU A 261 6.36 2.89 36.41
CA GLU A 261 6.44 1.67 37.22
C GLU A 261 5.59 0.53 36.63
N GLU A 262 4.48 0.87 35.99
CA GLU A 262 3.50 -0.09 35.46
C GLU A 262 3.96 -0.80 34.17
N LYS A 263 5.07 -0.38 33.54
CA LYS A 263 5.57 -1.01 32.32
C LYS A 263 5.95 -2.49 32.50
N THR A 264 5.82 -3.27 31.45
CA THR A 264 6.23 -4.69 31.41
C THR A 264 7.76 -4.83 31.28
N ALA A 265 8.30 -5.04 30.10
CA ALA A 265 9.76 -5.03 29.85
C ALA A 265 10.24 -3.65 29.39
N GLY A 266 9.44 -2.95 28.64
CA GLY A 266 9.60 -1.58 28.19
C GLY A 266 8.24 -0.92 28.07
N ASN A 267 8.20 0.40 27.86
CA ASN A 267 6.98 1.12 27.58
C ASN A 267 6.93 1.49 26.10
N SER A 268 6.11 0.79 25.35
CA SER A 268 5.90 1.03 23.91
C SER A 268 4.46 0.74 23.52
N CYS A 269 3.93 1.58 22.68
CA CYS A 269 2.61 1.41 22.05
C CYS A 269 2.75 1.01 20.58
N SER A 270 1.65 0.64 19.96
CA SER A 270 1.63 0.26 18.56
C SER A 270 0.49 0.93 17.81
N PHE A 271 0.67 1.21 16.52
CA PHE A 271 -0.42 1.64 15.65
C PHE A 271 -0.38 0.98 14.29
N ILE A 272 -1.57 0.90 13.69
CA ILE A 272 -1.76 0.46 12.31
C ILE A 272 -2.45 1.56 11.52
N GLU A 273 -2.06 1.72 10.26
CA GLU A 273 -2.74 2.61 9.32
C GLU A 273 -3.52 1.80 8.30
N LEU A 274 -4.74 2.22 8.04
CA LEU A 274 -5.67 1.55 7.12
C LEU A 274 -6.29 2.59 6.17
N ALA A 275 -6.59 2.15 4.95
CA ALA A 275 -7.53 2.83 4.06
C ALA A 275 -8.81 1.99 4.02
N VAL A 276 -9.94 2.61 4.36
CA VAL A 276 -11.20 1.91 4.64
C VAL A 276 -12.30 2.42 3.72
N ASP A 277 -13.01 1.49 3.06
CA ASP A 277 -14.20 1.81 2.29
C ASP A 277 -15.25 2.46 3.20
N PRO A 278 -15.84 3.61 2.81
CA PRO A 278 -16.87 4.28 3.61
C PRO A 278 -18.02 3.36 4.03
N SER A 279 -18.39 2.38 3.21
CA SER A 279 -19.52 1.47 3.48
C SER A 279 -19.32 0.54 4.68
N VAL A 280 -18.08 0.24 5.05
CA VAL A 280 -17.76 -0.65 6.21
C VAL A 280 -17.22 0.11 7.42
N PHE A 281 -17.02 1.42 7.29
CA PHE A 281 -16.38 2.25 8.31
C PHE A 281 -17.09 2.26 9.65
N ASP A 282 -18.43 2.32 9.66
CA ASP A 282 -19.22 2.41 10.89
C ASP A 282 -19.09 1.15 11.77
N SER A 283 -18.90 -0.01 11.15
CA SER A 283 -18.72 -1.28 11.87
C SER A 283 -17.29 -1.52 12.36
N LEU A 284 -16.32 -0.72 11.90
CA LEU A 284 -14.89 -0.96 12.14
C LEU A 284 -14.54 -0.89 13.63
N ALA A 285 -15.02 0.13 14.36
CA ALA A 285 -14.69 0.32 15.76
C ALA A 285 -15.14 -0.87 16.63
N ALA A 286 -16.34 -1.40 16.39
CA ALA A 286 -16.84 -2.57 17.11
C ALA A 286 -15.99 -3.83 16.84
N LYS A 287 -15.56 -4.04 15.58
CA LYS A 287 -14.66 -5.15 15.22
C LYS A 287 -13.31 -5.03 15.91
N VAL A 288 -12.73 -3.83 15.92
CA VAL A 288 -11.45 -3.55 16.58
C VAL A 288 -11.53 -3.82 18.08
N CYS A 289 -12.52 -3.24 18.76
CA CYS A 289 -12.66 -3.40 20.20
C CYS A 289 -12.86 -4.86 20.59
N ARG A 290 -13.73 -5.58 19.88
CA ARG A 290 -13.96 -7.01 20.15
C ARG A 290 -12.68 -7.82 19.97
N PHE A 291 -11.94 -7.63 18.88
CA PHE A 291 -10.69 -8.36 18.64
C PHE A 291 -9.66 -8.08 19.74
N VAL A 292 -9.46 -6.79 20.09
CA VAL A 292 -8.48 -6.42 21.12
C VAL A 292 -8.90 -6.95 22.49
N GLU A 293 -10.16 -6.93 22.84
CA GLU A 293 -10.70 -7.47 24.11
C GLU A 293 -10.53 -9.00 24.20
N GLU A 294 -10.81 -9.73 23.12
CA GLU A 294 -10.70 -11.20 23.05
C GLU A 294 -9.23 -11.68 23.07
N GLU A 295 -8.31 -10.96 22.43
CA GLU A 295 -6.91 -11.37 22.25
C GLU A 295 -5.94 -10.75 23.28
N SER A 296 -6.39 -9.78 24.07
CA SER A 296 -5.55 -9.14 25.08
C SER A 296 -5.37 -10.01 26.31
N VAL A 297 -4.14 -10.10 26.80
CA VAL A 297 -3.82 -10.76 28.08
C VAL A 297 -4.05 -9.82 29.27
N SER A 298 -4.03 -8.49 29.02
CA SER A 298 -4.26 -7.44 30.01
C SER A 298 -5.72 -6.99 30.01
N ASP A 299 -6.32 -6.82 31.19
CA ASP A 299 -7.63 -6.19 31.34
C ASP A 299 -7.58 -4.65 31.17
N ASN A 300 -6.40 -4.08 31.07
CA ASN A 300 -6.17 -2.63 30.97
C ASN A 300 -6.01 -2.13 29.53
N TRP A 301 -6.21 -3.00 28.53
CA TRP A 301 -6.05 -2.64 27.13
C TRP A 301 -6.72 -1.30 26.77
N GLY A 302 -6.11 -0.62 25.80
CA GLY A 302 -6.62 0.63 25.26
C GLY A 302 -6.55 0.65 23.73
N VAL A 303 -7.54 1.28 23.12
CA VAL A 303 -7.65 1.53 21.69
C VAL A 303 -7.95 2.99 21.46
N ALA A 304 -7.26 3.60 20.49
CA ALA A 304 -7.54 4.94 20.00
C ALA A 304 -7.71 4.90 18.47
N ILE A 305 -8.73 5.56 17.94
CA ILE A 305 -9.01 5.62 16.49
C ILE A 305 -9.02 7.07 16.05
N LEU A 306 -8.06 7.41 15.17
CA LEU A 306 -7.95 8.70 14.49
C LEU A 306 -8.31 8.52 13.02
N THR A 307 -9.22 9.37 12.52
CA THR A 307 -9.72 9.31 11.13
C THR A 307 -9.22 10.46 10.26
N SER A 308 -8.23 11.21 10.73
CA SER A 308 -7.63 12.32 9.99
C SER A 308 -6.35 11.90 9.27
N ILE A 309 -6.13 12.45 8.09
CA ILE A 309 -4.85 12.35 7.35
C ILE A 309 -3.75 13.04 8.14
N THR A 310 -4.02 14.22 8.66
CA THR A 310 -3.07 14.99 9.48
C THR A 310 -3.28 14.77 10.97
N VAL A 311 -2.20 14.80 11.72
CA VAL A 311 -2.28 14.80 13.18
C VAL A 311 -2.53 16.24 13.65
N PRO A 312 -3.64 16.53 14.36
CA PRO A 312 -3.87 17.84 14.94
C PRO A 312 -2.71 18.26 15.87
N SER A 313 -2.35 19.54 15.86
CA SER A 313 -1.21 20.06 16.64
C SER A 313 -1.29 19.73 18.13
N ASP A 314 -2.48 19.87 18.73
CA ASP A 314 -2.68 19.57 20.15
C ASP A 314 -2.47 18.08 20.44
N LEU A 315 -2.90 17.22 19.52
CA LEU A 315 -2.70 15.78 19.63
C LEU A 315 -1.21 15.42 19.51
N LEU A 316 -0.48 16.05 18.58
CA LEU A 316 0.96 15.86 18.42
C LEU A 316 1.73 16.31 19.67
N MET A 317 1.34 17.46 20.25
CA MET A 317 1.95 17.96 21.50
C MET A 317 1.67 17.00 22.67
N LEU A 318 0.50 16.43 22.76
CA LEU A 318 0.18 15.39 23.74
C LEU A 318 1.07 14.16 23.52
N GLY A 319 1.24 13.70 22.29
CA GLY A 319 2.14 12.59 21.97
C GLY A 319 3.58 12.85 22.37
N LYS A 320 4.07 14.06 22.16
CA LYS A 320 5.38 14.50 22.65
C LYS A 320 5.47 14.38 24.18
N LYS A 321 4.46 14.83 24.88
CA LYS A 321 4.38 14.78 26.35
C LYS A 321 4.37 13.34 26.87
N ILE A 322 3.54 12.45 26.27
CA ILE A 322 3.45 11.02 26.63
C ILE A 322 4.80 10.30 26.42
N ARG A 323 5.61 10.74 25.45
CA ARG A 323 6.97 10.18 25.27
C ARG A 323 7.95 10.59 26.35
N GLN A 324 7.75 11.72 27.00
CA GLN A 324 8.72 12.33 27.91
C GLN A 324 8.38 12.16 29.38
N GLU A 325 7.08 12.12 29.72
CA GLU A 325 6.63 12.11 31.09
C GLU A 325 5.29 11.40 31.27
N ARG A 326 4.92 11.17 32.53
CA ARG A 326 3.62 10.62 32.88
C ARG A 326 2.51 11.65 32.66
N VAL A 327 1.44 11.23 31.99
CA VAL A 327 0.28 12.07 31.67
C VAL A 327 -0.97 11.51 32.35
N SER A 328 -1.85 12.39 32.81
CA SER A 328 -3.12 11.96 33.43
C SER A 328 -4.13 11.48 32.39
N MET A 329 -5.01 10.55 32.79
CA MET A 329 -6.12 10.07 31.95
C MET A 329 -7.06 11.20 31.57
N GLU A 330 -7.33 12.14 32.48
CA GLU A 330 -8.20 13.29 32.24
C GLU A 330 -7.70 14.16 31.09
N GLU A 331 -6.41 14.51 31.09
CA GLU A 331 -5.80 15.31 30.03
C GLU A 331 -5.87 14.60 28.68
N VAL A 332 -5.61 13.29 28.66
CA VAL A 332 -5.69 12.47 27.44
C VAL A 332 -7.09 12.45 26.87
N LEU A 333 -8.10 12.22 27.71
CA LEU A 333 -9.50 12.16 27.28
C LEU A 333 -10.02 13.52 26.79
N GLU A 334 -9.60 14.63 27.42
CA GLU A 334 -9.94 15.99 27.00
C GLU A 334 -9.41 16.28 25.61
N ILE A 335 -8.11 16.01 25.37
CA ILE A 335 -7.47 16.25 24.08
C ILE A 335 -8.02 15.30 23.02
N ALA A 336 -8.21 14.03 23.33
CA ALA A 336 -8.83 13.07 22.42
C ALA A 336 -10.21 13.54 21.94
N LYS A 337 -11.06 14.00 22.87
CA LYS A 337 -12.39 14.56 22.54
C LYS A 337 -12.30 15.79 21.65
N ARG A 338 -11.40 16.73 21.97
CA ARG A 338 -11.21 17.97 21.22
C ARG A 338 -10.66 17.72 19.80
N THR A 339 -9.84 16.71 19.63
CA THR A 339 -9.18 16.36 18.36
C THR A 339 -9.92 15.28 17.56
N GLY A 340 -11.10 14.83 18.05
CA GLY A 340 -11.93 13.86 17.36
C GLY A 340 -11.41 12.41 17.42
N VAL A 341 -10.45 12.10 18.31
CA VAL A 341 -9.98 10.74 18.54
C VAL A 341 -11.01 9.96 19.35
N ARG A 342 -11.46 8.83 18.82
CA ARG A 342 -12.34 7.91 19.55
C ARG A 342 -11.48 6.95 20.37
N VAL A 343 -11.82 6.79 21.67
CA VAL A 343 -11.05 5.95 22.59
C VAL A 343 -11.93 4.88 23.22
N TYR A 344 -11.35 3.71 23.48
CA TYR A 344 -12.02 2.54 24.05
C TYR A 344 -11.07 1.79 24.96
N GLY A 345 -11.60 1.08 25.97
CA GLY A 345 -10.83 0.29 26.92
C GLY A 345 -10.58 0.99 28.24
N LYS A 346 -9.41 0.79 28.83
CA LYS A 346 -9.06 1.27 30.19
C LYS A 346 -7.73 2.06 30.19
N LYS A 347 -6.79 1.72 31.07
CA LYS A 347 -5.52 2.46 31.26
C LYS A 347 -4.68 2.57 29.99
N GLY A 348 -4.69 1.57 29.12
CA GLY A 348 -4.00 1.57 27.84
C GLY A 348 -4.44 2.67 26.87
N ILE A 349 -5.56 3.38 27.15
CA ILE A 349 -5.98 4.55 26.35
C ILE A 349 -4.85 5.59 26.24
N ILE A 350 -4.07 5.79 27.29
CA ILE A 350 -2.98 6.78 27.31
C ILE A 350 -1.97 6.48 26.21
N GLY A 351 -1.45 5.26 26.18
CA GLY A 351 -0.47 4.87 25.15
C GLY A 351 -1.08 4.69 23.78
N ALA A 352 -2.34 4.24 23.68
CA ALA A 352 -3.06 4.15 22.41
C ALA A 352 -3.25 5.54 21.75
N VAL A 353 -3.59 6.58 22.53
CA VAL A 353 -3.64 7.96 22.05
C VAL A 353 -2.24 8.46 21.70
N GLY A 354 -1.23 8.13 22.50
CA GLY A 354 0.17 8.37 22.17
C GLY A 354 0.56 7.77 20.81
N ALA A 355 0.14 6.55 20.53
CA ALA A 355 0.39 5.87 19.27
C ALA A 355 -0.17 6.62 18.05
N VAL A 356 -1.45 6.99 18.07
CA VAL A 356 -2.07 7.70 16.93
C VAL A 356 -1.55 9.13 16.78
N SER A 357 -1.10 9.77 17.87
CA SER A 357 -0.51 11.10 17.85
C SER A 357 0.85 11.14 17.16
N LEU A 358 1.54 10.01 17.11
CA LEU A 358 2.89 9.87 16.54
C LEU A 358 2.90 9.30 15.12
N LYS A 359 1.75 9.06 14.50
CA LYS A 359 1.66 8.36 13.20
C LYS A 359 2.47 9.00 12.08
N SER A 360 2.68 10.32 12.12
CA SER A 360 3.43 11.04 11.07
C SER A 360 4.94 11.09 11.32
N GLN A 361 5.42 10.50 12.42
CA GLN A 361 6.83 10.59 12.77
C GLN A 361 7.67 9.55 12.00
N PRO A 362 8.92 9.89 11.65
CA PRO A 362 9.88 8.94 11.09
C PRO A 362 10.17 7.78 12.05
N GLN A 363 10.55 6.62 11.51
CA GLN A 363 10.78 5.42 12.31
C GLN A 363 11.87 5.61 13.38
N GLU A 364 12.95 6.31 13.06
CA GLU A 364 14.02 6.64 14.00
C GLU A 364 13.54 7.49 15.18
N VAL A 365 12.55 8.36 14.96
CA VAL A 365 11.90 9.13 16.02
C VAL A 365 10.98 8.25 16.86
N LEU A 366 10.25 7.34 16.23
CA LEU A 366 9.35 6.43 16.95
C LEU A 366 10.09 5.49 17.91
N LEU A 367 11.27 5.00 17.50
CA LEU A 367 12.02 3.97 18.23
C LEU A 367 13.03 4.52 19.22
N ASP A 368 13.49 5.76 19.06
CA ASP A 368 14.51 6.36 19.91
C ASP A 368 14.03 7.68 20.52
N LEU A 369 13.90 7.69 21.86
CA LEU A 369 13.46 8.88 22.61
C LEU A 369 14.44 10.04 22.54
N ALA A 370 15.72 9.82 22.20
CA ALA A 370 16.70 10.87 21.99
C ALA A 370 16.41 11.70 20.74
N ASN A 371 15.73 11.13 19.76
CA ASN A 371 15.34 11.84 18.55
C ASN A 371 14.12 12.75 18.81
N PRO A 372 14.21 14.05 18.48
CA PRO A 372 13.12 14.99 18.71
C PRO A 372 11.93 14.72 17.76
N ILE A 373 10.72 14.99 18.22
CA ILE A 373 9.53 14.99 17.38
C ILE A 373 9.65 16.07 16.30
N VAL A 374 9.38 15.65 15.06
CA VAL A 374 9.33 16.57 13.91
C VAL A 374 8.00 17.28 13.94
N MET A 375 8.06 18.62 14.06
CA MET A 375 6.89 19.50 14.02
C MET A 375 6.65 19.98 12.59
N GLY A 376 5.41 19.84 12.10
CA GLY A 376 4.99 20.44 10.83
C GLY A 376 5.45 19.67 9.58
N GLN A 377 4.87 18.50 9.33
CA GLN A 377 4.81 17.90 7.99
C GLN A 377 3.36 17.84 7.49
#